data_c52c2b392aa38017c4993c13b6caf1fb
#
_entry.id   c52c2b392aa38017c4993c13b6caf1fb
#
_cell.length_a   1.000
_cell.length_b   1.000
_cell.length_c   1.000
_cell.angle_alpha   90.00
_cell.angle_beta   90.00
_cell.angle_gamma   90.00
#
_symmetry.space_group_name_H-M   'P 1'
#
loop_
_entity.id
_entity.type
_entity.pdbx_description
1 polymer ?
#
loop_
_entity_poly.entity_id
_entity_poly.type
_entity_poly.pdbx_seq_one_letter_code
_entity_poly.pdbx_strand_id
1 'polypeptide(L)'
;MQILANCSQTLQGDYAGEDRAWMGSPFAWIKTRPSRQIGTIGEKLVSGWLATKGFDVTRSPDTEADRLVNGVRAEIKLSTLWQSGSFKFQQLRNQNYNFVICLGICPFDAYCWILPKALIMEKWRAGEGIQSQHGGQAGRDTAWLTVEPGNVPAWLDACGGRLSSAAERLSVITGRAPI
;
A
#
# COMPACT_ATOMS: atom_id res chain seq x y z
N MET A 1 30.67 -0.68 -25.97
CA MET A 1 30.05 0.37 -25.12
C MET A 1 29.11 1.26 -25.91
N GLN A 2 29.49 1.82 -27.07
CA GLN A 2 28.64 2.76 -27.83
C GLN A 2 27.27 2.18 -28.23
N ILE A 3 27.21 0.93 -28.67
CA ILE A 3 25.92 0.29 -29.03
C ILE A 3 24.99 0.20 -27.82
N LEU A 4 25.49 -0.20 -26.64
CA LEU A 4 24.70 -0.26 -25.43
C LEU A 4 24.23 1.12 -24.98
N ALA A 5 25.07 2.15 -25.12
CA ALA A 5 24.70 3.53 -24.82
C ALA A 5 23.54 4.04 -25.71
N ASN A 6 23.63 3.77 -27.02
CA ASN A 6 22.58 4.13 -27.97
C ASN A 6 21.25 3.39 -27.66
N CYS A 7 21.33 2.07 -27.39
CA CYS A 7 20.15 1.30 -26.94
C CYS A 7 19.53 1.86 -25.66
N SER A 8 20.38 2.23 -24.69
CA SER A 8 19.92 2.83 -23.43
C SER A 8 19.20 4.16 -23.65
N GLN A 9 19.69 5.01 -24.53
CA GLN A 9 19.03 6.29 -24.88
C GLN A 9 17.67 6.07 -25.52
N THR A 10 17.55 5.09 -26.42
CA THR A 10 16.25 4.70 -27.03
C THR A 10 15.28 4.24 -25.96
N LEU A 11 15.71 3.31 -25.09
CA LEU A 11 14.88 2.80 -23.99
C LEU A 11 14.45 3.90 -23.01
N GLN A 12 15.33 4.87 -22.70
CA GLN A 12 14.97 5.99 -21.85
C GLN A 12 13.79 6.79 -22.40
N GLY A 13 13.70 6.91 -23.74
CA GLY A 13 12.58 7.55 -24.42
C GLY A 13 11.24 6.86 -24.13
N ASP A 14 11.23 5.53 -24.05
CA ASP A 14 10.02 4.74 -23.79
C ASP A 14 9.47 4.98 -22.37
N TYR A 15 10.32 5.34 -21.40
CA TYR A 15 9.94 5.61 -20.02
C TYR A 15 9.74 7.10 -19.70
N ALA A 16 10.05 8.00 -20.62
CA ALA A 16 9.98 9.45 -20.39
C ALA A 16 8.57 9.96 -20.01
N GLY A 17 7.53 9.25 -20.42
CA GLY A 17 6.14 9.56 -20.06
C GLY A 17 5.88 9.36 -18.55
N GLU A 18 6.38 8.28 -17.99
CA GLU A 18 6.29 7.99 -16.56
C GLU A 18 7.08 9.00 -15.73
N ASP A 19 8.30 9.31 -16.13
CA ASP A 19 9.15 10.28 -15.44
C ASP A 19 8.51 11.67 -15.43
N ARG A 20 7.90 12.10 -16.55
CA ARG A 20 7.17 13.37 -16.64
C ARG A 20 5.98 13.43 -15.69
N ALA A 21 5.22 12.35 -15.53
CA ALA A 21 4.08 12.30 -14.61
C ALA A 21 4.48 12.57 -13.16
N TRP A 22 5.73 12.23 -12.78
CA TRP A 22 6.27 12.43 -11.44
C TRP A 22 7.12 13.70 -11.28
N MET A 23 7.31 14.47 -12.36
CA MET A 23 8.12 15.69 -12.31
C MET A 23 7.50 16.71 -11.36
N GLY A 24 8.29 17.23 -10.41
CA GLY A 24 7.83 18.16 -9.37
C GLY A 24 7.01 17.53 -8.25
N SER A 25 6.75 16.22 -8.30
CA SER A 25 6.06 15.51 -7.22
C SER A 25 6.90 15.48 -5.94
N PRO A 26 6.30 15.76 -4.76
CA PRO A 26 6.98 15.61 -3.48
C PRO A 26 7.31 14.13 -3.16
N PHE A 27 6.74 13.20 -3.91
CA PHE A 27 6.90 11.75 -3.71
C PHE A 27 7.79 11.09 -4.76
N ALA A 28 8.24 11.80 -5.80
CA ALA A 28 9.04 11.24 -6.90
C ALA A 28 10.27 10.47 -6.41
N TRP A 29 10.92 10.95 -5.36
CA TRP A 29 12.10 10.33 -4.76
C TRP A 29 11.84 8.92 -4.21
N ILE A 30 10.59 8.57 -3.88
CA ILE A 30 10.21 7.24 -3.36
C ILE A 30 10.36 6.19 -4.46
N LYS A 31 9.99 6.51 -5.69
CA LYS A 31 10.08 5.59 -6.85
C LYS A 31 11.50 5.08 -7.12
N THR A 32 12.49 5.89 -6.80
CA THR A 32 13.90 5.56 -7.06
C THR A 32 14.54 4.73 -5.95
N ARG A 33 13.78 4.39 -4.89
CA ARG A 33 14.32 3.64 -3.76
C ARG A 33 14.18 2.12 -3.98
N PRO A 34 15.16 1.33 -3.49
CA PRO A 34 15.02 -0.12 -3.45
C PRO A 34 13.77 -0.57 -2.68
N SER A 35 13.15 -1.67 -3.08
CA SER A 35 11.89 -2.17 -2.52
C SER A 35 11.89 -2.28 -0.99
N ARG A 36 13.02 -2.71 -0.40
CA ARG A 36 13.17 -2.78 1.07
C ARG A 36 13.06 -1.41 1.74
N GLN A 37 13.59 -0.36 1.11
CA GLN A 37 13.49 1.01 1.63
C GLN A 37 12.06 1.55 1.45
N ILE A 38 11.39 1.21 0.37
CA ILE A 38 9.99 1.59 0.11
C ILE A 38 9.08 1.10 1.24
N GLY A 39 9.23 -0.14 1.70
CA GLY A 39 8.49 -0.65 2.86
C GLY A 39 8.69 0.21 4.11
N THR A 40 9.94 0.46 4.50
CA THR A 40 10.27 1.31 5.66
C THR A 40 9.77 2.75 5.51
N ILE A 41 9.80 3.31 4.29
CA ILE A 41 9.24 4.63 4.00
C ILE A 41 7.73 4.62 4.23
N GLY A 42 7.03 3.60 3.74
CA GLY A 42 5.59 3.41 3.94
C GLY A 42 5.21 3.38 5.41
N GLU A 43 5.92 2.60 6.21
CA GLU A 43 5.70 2.54 7.66
C GLU A 43 5.86 3.92 8.33
N LYS A 44 6.88 4.69 7.95
CA LYS A 44 7.13 6.04 8.49
C LYS A 44 6.06 7.05 8.05
N LEU A 45 5.66 7.03 6.78
CA LEU A 45 4.62 7.91 6.24
C LEU A 45 3.28 7.65 6.93
N VAL A 46 2.86 6.39 7.03
CA VAL A 46 1.63 6.00 7.71
C VAL A 46 1.69 6.38 9.19
N SER A 47 2.78 6.06 9.88
CA SER A 47 2.92 6.40 11.31
C SER A 47 2.85 7.90 11.56
N GLY A 48 3.55 8.71 10.74
CA GLY A 48 3.50 10.17 10.84
C GLY A 48 2.10 10.72 10.56
N TRP A 49 1.45 10.26 9.49
CA TRP A 49 0.10 10.68 9.15
C TRP A 49 -0.90 10.32 10.25
N LEU A 50 -0.89 9.10 10.77
CA LEU A 50 -1.79 8.67 11.84
C LEU A 50 -1.56 9.44 13.14
N ALA A 51 -0.30 9.72 13.49
CA ALA A 51 0.02 10.53 14.65
C ALA A 51 -0.58 11.95 14.54
N THR A 52 -0.57 12.59 13.36
CA THR A 52 -1.24 13.89 13.15
C THR A 52 -2.76 13.81 13.25
N LYS A 53 -3.34 12.63 13.14
CA LYS A 53 -4.77 12.35 13.36
C LYS A 53 -5.08 11.91 14.80
N GLY A 54 -4.08 11.98 15.70
CA GLY A 54 -4.26 11.67 17.11
C GLY A 54 -4.30 10.16 17.44
N PHE A 55 -3.95 9.28 16.51
CA PHE A 55 -3.77 7.86 16.82
C PHE A 55 -2.47 7.62 17.59
N ASP A 56 -2.52 6.76 18.60
CA ASP A 56 -1.31 6.22 19.21
C ASP A 56 -0.69 5.17 18.29
N VAL A 57 0.53 5.44 17.82
CA VAL A 57 1.23 4.55 16.88
C VAL A 57 2.57 4.15 17.47
N THR A 58 2.68 2.89 17.84
CA THR A 58 3.89 2.32 18.43
C THR A 58 4.45 1.17 17.58
N ARG A 59 5.70 0.80 17.83
CA ARG A 59 6.31 -0.33 17.15
C ARG A 59 5.68 -1.63 17.62
N SER A 60 5.46 -2.58 16.69
CA SER A 60 5.08 -3.95 17.06
C SER A 60 6.18 -4.62 17.91
N PRO A 61 5.82 -5.44 18.90
CA PRO A 61 6.80 -6.17 19.74
C PRO A 61 7.51 -7.29 18.99
N ASP A 62 7.02 -7.71 17.84
CA ASP A 62 7.54 -8.79 17.01
C ASP A 62 7.45 -8.47 15.51
N THR A 63 7.79 -9.44 14.65
CA THR A 63 7.80 -9.30 13.18
C THR A 63 6.49 -9.73 12.50
N GLU A 64 5.45 -10.01 13.27
CA GLU A 64 4.15 -10.47 12.77
C GLU A 64 3.23 -9.31 12.35
N ALA A 65 3.58 -8.09 12.73
CA ALA A 65 2.95 -6.85 12.32
C ALA A 65 3.98 -5.72 12.33
N ASP A 66 3.73 -4.65 11.59
CA ASP A 66 4.65 -3.51 11.51
C ASP A 66 4.46 -2.53 12.68
N ARG A 67 3.21 -2.26 13.06
CA ARG A 67 2.86 -1.28 14.09
C ARG A 67 1.70 -1.76 14.97
N LEU A 68 1.60 -1.15 16.16
CA LEU A 68 0.37 -1.10 16.92
C LEU A 68 -0.26 0.30 16.72
N VAL A 69 -1.54 0.32 16.34
CA VAL A 69 -2.34 1.54 16.22
C VAL A 69 -3.43 1.48 17.28
N ASN A 70 -3.37 2.36 18.28
CA ASN A 70 -4.22 2.30 19.48
C ASN A 70 -4.20 0.89 20.13
N GLY A 71 -3.04 0.23 20.15
CA GLY A 71 -2.87 -1.11 20.67
C GLY A 71 -3.28 -2.26 19.74
N VAL A 72 -3.86 -1.97 18.56
CA VAL A 72 -4.30 -2.97 17.57
C VAL A 72 -3.22 -3.20 16.53
N ARG A 73 -2.91 -4.44 16.21
CA ARG A 73 -1.81 -4.84 15.30
C ARG A 73 -2.14 -4.51 13.85
N ALA A 74 -1.26 -3.77 13.20
CA ALA A 74 -1.37 -3.31 11.82
C ALA A 74 -0.18 -3.74 10.99
N GLU A 75 -0.46 -4.29 9.82
CA GLU A 75 0.50 -4.46 8.72
C GLU A 75 0.39 -3.24 7.81
N ILE A 76 1.51 -2.78 7.24
CA ILE A 76 1.56 -1.60 6.37
C ILE A 76 2.11 -1.98 5.01
N LYS A 77 1.41 -1.60 3.96
CA LYS A 77 1.84 -1.79 2.57
C LYS A 77 1.82 -0.47 1.83
N LEU A 78 2.94 -0.15 1.17
CA LEU A 78 3.07 1.03 0.30
C LEU A 78 3.18 0.58 -1.15
N SER A 79 2.45 1.26 -2.03
CA SER A 79 2.63 1.19 -3.47
C SER A 79 2.65 2.59 -4.06
N THR A 80 3.61 2.90 -4.91
CA THR A 80 3.50 4.04 -5.84
C THR A 80 2.64 3.64 -7.03
N LEU A 81 1.98 4.60 -7.67
CA LEU A 81 1.18 4.35 -8.87
C LEU A 81 2.08 3.80 -9.99
N TRP A 82 1.71 2.65 -10.53
CA TRP A 82 2.39 2.02 -11.64
C TRP A 82 1.97 2.66 -12.97
N GLN A 83 2.76 2.45 -14.02
CA GLN A 83 2.45 2.92 -15.37
C GLN A 83 1.10 2.41 -15.90
N SER A 84 0.67 1.24 -15.43
CA SER A 84 -0.66 0.68 -15.70
C SER A 84 -1.83 1.47 -15.09
N GLY A 85 -1.57 2.52 -14.31
CA GLY A 85 -2.61 3.27 -13.60
C GLY A 85 -3.12 2.56 -12.33
N SER A 86 -2.43 1.56 -11.84
CA SER A 86 -2.82 0.78 -10.66
C SER A 86 -1.78 0.82 -9.55
N PHE A 87 -2.23 0.60 -8.32
CA PHE A 87 -1.39 0.23 -7.19
C PHE A 87 -1.26 -1.29 -7.10
N LYS A 88 -0.10 -1.79 -6.64
CA LYS A 88 0.13 -3.20 -6.35
C LYS A 88 0.68 -3.35 -4.94
N PHE A 89 -0.18 -3.73 -4.01
CA PHE A 89 0.20 -4.04 -2.64
C PHE A 89 0.62 -5.51 -2.57
N GLN A 90 1.92 -5.72 -2.41
CA GLN A 90 2.54 -7.04 -2.51
C GLN A 90 2.80 -7.64 -1.14
N GLN A 91 3.05 -8.97 -1.13
CA GLN A 91 3.44 -9.71 0.06
C GLN A 91 2.45 -9.58 1.23
N LEU A 92 1.15 -9.60 0.94
CA LEU A 92 0.14 -9.83 1.96
C LEU A 92 0.28 -11.27 2.46
N ARG A 93 0.42 -11.45 3.77
CA ARG A 93 0.66 -12.75 4.42
C ARG A 93 -0.38 -13.02 5.48
N ASN A 94 -0.58 -14.29 5.82
CA ASN A 94 -1.42 -14.68 6.94
C ASN A 94 -0.62 -14.65 8.26
N GLN A 95 -0.18 -13.47 8.68
CA GLN A 95 0.56 -13.23 9.91
C GLN A 95 -0.38 -12.75 11.04
N ASN A 96 0.15 -12.55 12.24
CA ASN A 96 -0.62 -12.13 13.40
C ASN A 96 -0.80 -10.61 13.44
N TYR A 97 -1.59 -10.07 12.50
CA TYR A 97 -2.11 -8.71 12.49
C TYR A 97 -3.64 -8.72 12.43
N ASN A 98 -4.27 -7.61 12.79
CA ASN A 98 -5.73 -7.47 12.77
C ASN A 98 -6.22 -6.84 11.46
N PHE A 99 -5.46 -5.90 10.89
CA PHE A 99 -5.78 -5.22 9.64
C PHE A 99 -4.51 -4.80 8.90
N VAL A 100 -4.67 -4.52 7.61
CA VAL A 100 -3.62 -3.97 6.75
C VAL A 100 -3.97 -2.53 6.40
N ILE A 101 -2.98 -1.65 6.43
CA ILE A 101 -3.03 -0.29 5.90
C ILE A 101 -2.35 -0.29 4.54
N CYS A 102 -3.12 -0.14 3.47
CA CYS A 102 -2.63 -0.04 2.10
C CYS A 102 -2.54 1.43 1.69
N LEU A 103 -1.33 2.01 1.67
CA LEU A 103 -1.09 3.38 1.24
C LEU A 103 -0.64 3.41 -0.23
N GLY A 104 -1.46 3.99 -1.10
CA GLY A 104 -1.17 4.22 -2.52
C GLY A 104 -0.74 5.66 -2.76
N ILE A 105 0.43 5.88 -3.34
CA ILE A 105 0.97 7.22 -3.63
C ILE A 105 0.91 7.48 -5.12
N CYS A 106 0.19 8.54 -5.52
CA CYS A 106 0.22 9.15 -6.84
C CYS A 106 1.25 10.31 -6.88
N PRO A 107 1.55 10.88 -8.05
CA PRO A 107 2.47 12.02 -8.13
C PRO A 107 2.11 13.18 -7.20
N PHE A 108 0.82 13.52 -7.09
CA PHE A 108 0.34 14.67 -6.31
C PHE A 108 -0.85 14.33 -5.41
N ASP A 109 -1.13 13.03 -5.20
CA ASP A 109 -2.25 12.56 -4.38
C ASP A 109 -1.89 11.26 -3.67
N ALA A 110 -2.70 10.87 -2.68
CA ALA A 110 -2.53 9.62 -1.96
C ALA A 110 -3.89 9.01 -1.61
N TYR A 111 -3.95 7.69 -1.68
CA TYR A 111 -5.10 6.87 -1.33
C TYR A 111 -4.73 5.92 -0.20
N CYS A 112 -5.68 5.60 0.65
CA CYS A 112 -5.44 4.66 1.74
C CYS A 112 -6.67 3.77 1.99
N TRP A 113 -6.43 2.47 2.15
CA TRP A 113 -7.46 1.49 2.49
C TRP A 113 -7.07 0.74 3.76
N ILE A 114 -8.03 0.57 4.67
CA ILE A 114 -7.88 -0.16 5.92
C ILE A 114 -8.66 -1.48 5.80
N LEU A 115 -7.95 -2.57 5.56
CA LEU A 115 -8.55 -3.86 5.29
C LEU A 115 -8.45 -4.77 6.52
N PRO A 116 -9.58 -5.13 7.15
CA PRO A 116 -9.59 -6.19 8.16
C PRO A 116 -9.00 -7.49 7.62
N LYS A 117 -8.18 -8.19 8.43
CA LYS A 117 -7.57 -9.47 8.02
C LYS A 117 -8.61 -10.50 7.56
N ALA A 118 -9.74 -10.57 8.24
CA ALA A 118 -10.82 -11.49 7.87
C ALA A 118 -11.31 -11.26 6.44
N LEU A 119 -11.49 -9.99 6.04
CA LEU A 119 -11.88 -9.60 4.68
C LEU A 119 -10.80 -9.97 3.65
N ILE A 120 -9.52 -9.73 3.96
CA ILE A 120 -8.42 -10.14 3.09
C ILE A 120 -8.46 -11.65 2.83
N MET A 121 -8.60 -12.43 3.89
CA MET A 121 -8.61 -13.89 3.80
C MET A 121 -9.86 -14.42 3.05
N GLU A 122 -11.01 -13.77 3.20
CA GLU A 122 -12.23 -14.06 2.44
C GLU A 122 -12.01 -13.82 0.95
N LYS A 123 -11.59 -12.61 0.57
CA LYS A 123 -11.38 -12.21 -0.82
C LYS A 123 -10.27 -13.00 -1.51
N TRP A 124 -9.21 -13.34 -0.77
CA TRP A 124 -8.13 -14.18 -1.29
C TRP A 124 -8.60 -15.61 -1.59
N ARG A 125 -9.39 -16.23 -0.71
CA ARG A 125 -9.96 -17.56 -0.95
C ARG A 125 -10.94 -17.59 -2.13
N ALA A 126 -11.71 -16.50 -2.29
CA ALA A 126 -12.65 -16.33 -3.39
C ALA A 126 -11.96 -15.95 -4.72
N GLY A 127 -10.69 -15.51 -4.69
CA GLY A 127 -10.01 -14.96 -5.89
C GLY A 127 -10.56 -13.60 -6.34
N GLU A 128 -11.20 -12.86 -5.42
CA GLU A 128 -11.86 -11.58 -5.70
C GLU A 128 -10.94 -10.39 -5.43
N GLY A 129 -10.13 -10.00 -6.42
CA GLY A 129 -9.23 -8.83 -6.33
C GLY A 129 -7.94 -9.08 -5.55
N ILE A 130 -7.84 -10.20 -4.82
CA ILE A 130 -6.62 -10.65 -4.13
C ILE A 130 -6.19 -11.99 -4.72
N GLN A 131 -4.94 -12.08 -5.17
CA GLN A 131 -4.40 -13.23 -5.86
C GLN A 131 -3.14 -13.75 -5.17
N SER A 132 -2.95 -15.06 -5.15
CA SER A 132 -1.71 -15.69 -4.69
C SER A 132 -0.55 -15.30 -5.61
N GLN A 133 0.56 -14.89 -5.02
CA GLN A 133 1.73 -14.41 -5.76
C GLN A 133 2.42 -15.51 -6.56
N HIS A 134 2.44 -16.72 -6.02
CA HIS A 134 3.10 -17.88 -6.64
C HIS A 134 2.13 -18.98 -7.04
N GLY A 135 0.82 -18.69 -7.07
CA GLY A 135 -0.21 -19.67 -7.39
C GLY A 135 -0.50 -20.66 -6.27
N GLY A 136 0.04 -20.45 -5.08
CA GLY A 136 -0.18 -21.28 -3.90
C GLY A 136 -1.53 -21.06 -3.23
N GLN A 137 -1.83 -21.90 -2.24
CA GLN A 137 -3.08 -21.85 -1.49
C GLN A 137 -3.18 -20.55 -0.65
N ALA A 138 -4.36 -19.96 -0.61
CA ALA A 138 -4.64 -18.79 0.23
C ALA A 138 -4.27 -19.05 1.70
N GLY A 139 -3.53 -18.10 2.29
CA GLY A 139 -3.04 -18.17 3.67
C GLY A 139 -1.73 -18.96 3.86
N ARG A 140 -1.26 -19.69 2.86
CA ARG A 140 0.07 -20.37 2.85
C ARG A 140 1.09 -19.68 1.95
N ASP A 141 0.61 -19.02 0.91
CA ASP A 141 1.41 -18.21 -0.01
C ASP A 141 1.44 -16.75 0.46
N THR A 142 2.06 -15.88 -0.31
CA THR A 142 1.89 -14.43 -0.25
C THR A 142 0.86 -14.00 -1.30
N ALA A 143 0.16 -12.89 -1.05
CA ALA A 143 -0.84 -12.37 -1.97
C ALA A 143 -0.51 -10.98 -2.49
N TRP A 144 -1.16 -10.64 -3.60
CA TRP A 144 -1.19 -9.31 -4.19
C TRP A 144 -2.61 -8.77 -4.20
N LEU A 145 -2.75 -7.52 -3.79
CA LEU A 145 -3.94 -6.72 -4.04
C LEU A 145 -3.60 -5.68 -5.10
N THR A 146 -4.30 -5.71 -6.22
CA THR A 146 -4.20 -4.68 -7.27
C THR A 146 -5.40 -3.75 -7.16
N VAL A 147 -5.15 -2.44 -7.18
CA VAL A 147 -6.18 -1.42 -7.04
C VAL A 147 -6.02 -0.36 -8.12
N GLU A 148 -7.05 -0.14 -8.92
CA GLU A 148 -7.17 0.97 -9.86
C GLU A 148 -7.96 2.10 -9.19
N PRO A 149 -7.37 3.27 -8.91
CA PRO A 149 -8.05 4.35 -8.19
C PRO A 149 -9.35 4.84 -8.86
N GLY A 150 -9.43 4.71 -10.19
CA GLY A 150 -10.60 5.07 -10.98
C GLY A 150 -11.68 3.98 -11.06
N ASN A 151 -11.41 2.77 -10.59
CA ASN A 151 -12.30 1.61 -10.67
C ASN A 151 -12.18 0.72 -9.44
N VAL A 152 -12.50 1.28 -8.27
CA VAL A 152 -12.40 0.57 -6.99
C VAL A 152 -13.65 -0.30 -6.80
N PRO A 153 -13.53 -1.62 -6.55
CA PRO A 153 -14.68 -2.45 -6.28
C PRO A 153 -15.35 -2.06 -4.95
N ALA A 154 -16.68 -2.21 -4.87
CA ALA A 154 -17.50 -1.74 -3.74
C ALA A 154 -17.00 -2.26 -2.37
N TRP A 155 -16.53 -3.52 -2.29
CA TRP A 155 -16.01 -4.07 -1.06
C TRP A 155 -14.73 -3.37 -0.56
N LEU A 156 -13.91 -2.87 -1.48
CA LEU A 156 -12.68 -2.17 -1.15
C LEU A 156 -12.94 -0.67 -0.91
N ASP A 157 -13.88 -0.07 -1.64
CA ASP A 157 -14.32 1.32 -1.42
C ASP A 157 -14.85 1.51 0.02
N ALA A 158 -15.57 0.52 0.54
CA ALA A 158 -16.00 0.49 1.95
C ALA A 158 -14.85 0.46 2.97
N CYS A 159 -13.61 0.21 2.53
CA CYS A 159 -12.41 0.17 3.37
C CYS A 159 -11.60 1.48 3.38
N GLY A 160 -12.02 2.52 2.63
CA GLY A 160 -11.29 3.80 2.62
C GLY A 160 -11.32 4.50 1.26
N GLY A 161 -10.16 4.58 0.60
CA GLY A 161 -9.92 5.35 -0.62
C GLY A 161 -9.27 6.68 -0.30
N ARG A 162 -10.05 7.70 0.07
CA ARG A 162 -9.46 8.97 0.55
C ARG A 162 -8.84 8.82 1.93
N LEU A 163 -7.79 9.58 2.24
CA LEU A 163 -7.13 9.55 3.54
C LEU A 163 -8.09 9.83 4.70
N SER A 164 -9.08 10.76 4.52
CA SER A 164 -10.11 11.03 5.52
C SER A 164 -10.97 9.81 5.82
N SER A 165 -11.50 9.16 4.77
CA SER A 165 -12.33 7.96 4.90
C SER A 165 -11.57 6.79 5.52
N ALA A 166 -10.28 6.66 5.18
CA ALA A 166 -9.41 5.67 5.81
C ALA A 166 -9.18 5.93 7.30
N ALA A 167 -9.01 7.20 7.70
CA ALA A 167 -8.89 7.56 9.12
C ALA A 167 -10.18 7.29 9.91
N GLU A 168 -11.35 7.61 9.34
CA GLU A 168 -12.65 7.29 9.92
C GLU A 168 -12.83 5.77 10.07
N ARG A 169 -12.50 5.00 9.03
CA ARG A 169 -12.54 3.54 9.06
C ARG A 169 -11.63 2.96 10.15
N LEU A 170 -10.42 3.52 10.28
CA LEU A 170 -9.46 3.09 11.29
C LEU A 170 -9.97 3.40 12.70
N SER A 171 -10.61 4.55 12.91
CA SER A 171 -11.25 4.91 14.19
C SER A 171 -12.28 3.87 14.63
N VAL A 172 -13.11 3.40 13.69
CA VAL A 172 -14.09 2.34 13.95
C VAL A 172 -13.39 1.02 14.34
N ILE A 173 -12.36 0.61 13.61
CA ILE A 173 -11.64 -0.65 13.84
C ILE A 173 -10.89 -0.63 15.18
N THR A 174 -10.33 0.51 15.57
CA THR A 174 -9.54 0.65 16.80
C THR A 174 -10.37 1.12 18.00
N GLY A 175 -11.69 1.30 17.83
CA GLY A 175 -12.60 1.70 18.92
C GLY A 175 -12.38 3.10 19.45
N ARG A 176 -11.79 4.01 18.67
CA ARG A 176 -11.52 5.41 19.05
C ARG A 176 -12.32 6.35 18.18
N ALA A 177 -12.98 7.37 18.81
CA ALA A 177 -13.59 8.46 18.06
C ALA A 177 -12.50 9.27 17.31
N PRO A 178 -12.70 9.68 16.05
CA PRO A 178 -11.82 10.62 15.38
C PRO A 178 -11.81 11.96 16.14
N ILE A 179 -10.62 12.55 16.24
CA ILE A 179 -10.44 13.90 16.79
C ILE A 179 -10.73 14.92 15.71
#